data_5d9a8245a0f9c1692084a63b21b06700
#
_entry.id   5d9a8245a0f9c1692084a63b21b06700
#
_cell.length_a   1.000
_cell.length_b   1.000
_cell.length_c   1.000
_cell.angle_alpha   90.00
_cell.angle_beta   90.00
_cell.angle_gamma   90.00
#
_symmetry.space_group_name_H-M   'P 1'
#
loop_
_entity.id
_entity.type
_entity.pdbx_description
1 polymer ?
#
loop_
_entity_poly.entity_id
_entity_poly.type
_entity_poly.pdbx_seq_one_letter_code
_entity_poly.pdbx_strand_id
1 'polypeptide(L)'
;MKQERRFGDYKSEAEAWITLATGEYYPDILPDACRLYEPVLVEFERLLKASHSSTFLFTSIMETQNQWMRTQLCRVFKKYVSPQTPVEMLKRKTDAAKVCAQFGAAFRNVVEVQQKFDSRPMPDEALCAVLWEYKDRGKKGYDLTERLFDLLRSQHARLVVTGPERAGKDVLLGAVFKDYPKPDRPVDFVIYNGKTILAIGLARYDSDRGGAQEDDRTGQYREVSQEIIGYADSHGMPHVKVIYVNDGPGLLLGSMWNDYAYIEDQWPGRVKVVTLRMVPDRITAKWLRS
;
A
#
# COMPACT_ATOMS: atom_id res chain seq x y z
N MET A 1 8.75 12.08 -37.42
CA MET A 1 8.17 11.98 -36.06
C MET A 1 9.04 10.99 -35.26
N LYS A 2 9.62 11.38 -34.12
CA LYS A 2 10.28 10.40 -33.21
C LYS A 2 9.23 9.40 -32.76
N GLN A 3 9.50 8.12 -32.92
CA GLN A 3 8.66 7.06 -32.43
C GLN A 3 8.60 7.20 -30.89
N GLU A 4 7.41 7.14 -30.30
CA GLU A 4 7.23 7.21 -28.86
C GLU A 4 7.88 5.98 -28.20
N ARG A 5 8.76 6.19 -27.21
CA ARG A 5 9.41 5.11 -26.47
C ARG A 5 8.36 4.38 -25.61
N ARG A 6 8.36 3.04 -25.67
CA ARG A 6 7.57 2.20 -24.78
C ARG A 6 8.29 1.97 -23.46
N PHE A 7 7.61 1.45 -22.45
CA PHE A 7 8.23 1.18 -21.13
C PHE A 7 9.47 0.28 -21.26
N GLY A 8 9.41 -0.76 -22.08
CA GLY A 8 10.53 -1.65 -22.33
C GLY A 8 11.79 -0.98 -22.86
N ASP A 9 11.64 0.09 -23.66
CA ASP A 9 12.77 0.80 -24.28
C ASP A 9 13.63 1.57 -23.27
N TYR A 10 13.15 1.74 -22.02
CA TYR A 10 13.89 2.39 -20.94
C TYR A 10 14.69 1.42 -20.08
N LYS A 11 14.62 0.11 -20.33
CA LYS A 11 15.25 -0.91 -19.50
C LYS A 11 16.76 -0.73 -19.34
N SER A 12 17.47 -0.38 -20.41
CA SER A 12 18.91 -0.17 -20.35
C SER A 12 19.35 1.04 -19.51
N GLU A 13 18.42 1.92 -19.20
CA GLU A 13 18.60 3.16 -18.41
C GLU A 13 17.70 3.16 -17.17
N ALA A 14 17.20 1.99 -16.75
CA ALA A 14 16.14 1.87 -15.74
C ALA A 14 16.45 2.59 -14.43
N GLU A 15 17.71 2.53 -13.98
CA GLU A 15 18.18 3.22 -12.76
C GLU A 15 17.97 4.75 -12.83
N ALA A 16 18.08 5.34 -14.01
CA ALA A 16 17.87 6.78 -14.22
C ALA A 16 16.38 7.16 -14.16
N TRP A 17 15.50 6.19 -14.38
CA TRP A 17 14.06 6.43 -14.50
C TRP A 17 13.26 6.08 -13.25
N ILE A 18 13.82 5.38 -12.28
CA ILE A 18 13.18 5.13 -10.99
C ILE A 18 13.36 6.29 -10.02
N THR A 19 12.46 6.40 -9.04
CA THR A 19 12.55 7.33 -7.92
C THR A 19 12.91 6.57 -6.65
N LEU A 20 13.91 7.04 -5.92
CA LEU A 20 14.25 6.49 -4.61
C LEU A 20 13.50 7.27 -3.52
N ALA A 21 12.76 6.54 -2.70
CA ALA A 21 12.18 7.12 -1.49
C ALA A 21 13.26 7.36 -0.44
N THR A 22 13.10 8.43 0.34
CA THR A 22 13.99 8.70 1.46
C THR A 22 13.87 7.60 2.51
N GLY A 23 15.01 7.07 2.93
CA GLY A 23 15.12 6.11 4.03
C GLY A 23 15.53 6.78 5.34
N GLU A 24 15.34 6.08 6.43
CA GLU A 24 15.80 6.47 7.76
C GLU A 24 16.93 5.51 8.17
N TYR A 25 17.96 6.02 8.84
CA TYR A 25 19.13 5.23 9.18
C TYR A 25 19.04 4.69 10.62
N TYR A 26 19.49 3.46 10.80
CA TYR A 26 19.79 2.91 12.12
C TYR A 26 21.26 3.27 12.46
N PRO A 27 21.61 3.68 13.70
CA PRO A 27 20.72 3.79 14.88
C PRO A 27 20.01 5.14 15.05
N ASP A 28 20.07 6.04 14.09
CA ASP A 28 19.56 7.43 14.18
C ASP A 28 18.06 7.49 14.49
N ILE A 29 17.30 6.45 14.10
CA ILE A 29 15.87 6.32 14.39
C ILE A 29 15.53 6.06 15.87
N LEU A 30 16.47 5.53 16.67
CA LEU A 30 16.19 5.01 17.99
C LEU A 30 15.58 6.06 18.95
N PRO A 31 16.12 7.29 19.06
CA PRO A 31 15.55 8.30 19.94
C PRO A 31 14.07 8.61 19.62
N ASP A 32 13.75 8.71 18.34
CA ASP A 32 12.38 9.01 17.89
C ASP A 32 11.47 7.78 18.01
N ALA A 33 11.97 6.59 17.74
CA ALA A 33 11.26 5.35 17.93
C ALA A 33 10.89 5.13 19.39
N CYS A 34 11.83 5.30 20.31
CA CYS A 34 11.59 5.22 21.75
C CYS A 34 10.55 6.25 22.21
N ARG A 35 10.72 7.51 21.83
CA ARG A 35 9.77 8.59 22.17
C ARG A 35 8.34 8.29 21.70
N LEU A 36 8.21 7.72 20.50
CA LEU A 36 6.89 7.40 19.93
C LEU A 36 6.23 6.21 20.61
N TYR A 37 7.01 5.17 20.93
CA TYR A 37 6.47 3.89 21.38
C TYR A 37 6.53 3.66 22.90
N GLU A 38 7.31 4.42 23.67
CA GLU A 38 7.33 4.34 25.13
C GLU A 38 5.91 4.42 25.74
N PRO A 39 5.03 5.37 25.33
CA PRO A 39 3.65 5.41 25.85
C PRO A 39 2.85 4.13 25.56
N VAL A 40 3.15 3.47 24.43
CA VAL A 40 2.51 2.20 24.07
C VAL A 40 2.99 1.07 24.99
N LEU A 41 4.30 1.02 25.27
CA LEU A 41 4.87 0.00 26.13
C LEU A 41 4.42 0.18 27.59
N VAL A 42 4.34 1.41 28.08
CA VAL A 42 3.80 1.74 29.41
C VAL A 42 2.33 1.31 29.51
N GLU A 43 1.51 1.59 28.52
CA GLU A 43 0.10 1.17 28.51
C GLU A 43 -0.04 -0.36 28.41
N PHE A 44 0.81 -1.00 27.60
CA PHE A 44 0.83 -2.46 27.51
C PHE A 44 1.20 -3.09 28.86
N GLU A 45 2.22 -2.56 29.55
CA GLU A 45 2.62 -3.00 30.90
C GLU A 45 1.46 -2.87 31.88
N ARG A 46 0.77 -1.74 31.90
CA ARG A 46 -0.38 -1.49 32.76
C ARG A 46 -1.49 -2.53 32.55
N LEU A 47 -1.84 -2.79 31.28
CA LEU A 47 -2.85 -3.79 30.92
C LEU A 47 -2.40 -5.20 31.26
N LEU A 48 -1.13 -5.52 31.02
CA LEU A 48 -0.54 -6.82 31.30
C LEU A 48 -0.56 -7.13 32.78
N LYS A 49 -0.16 -6.20 33.67
CA LYS A 49 -0.19 -6.34 35.13
C LYS A 49 -1.61 -6.52 35.70
N ALA A 50 -2.60 -5.91 35.05
CA ALA A 50 -4.01 -6.05 35.44
C ALA A 50 -4.66 -7.35 34.91
N SER A 51 -3.96 -8.15 34.10
CA SER A 51 -4.54 -9.28 33.40
C SER A 51 -4.23 -10.60 34.09
N HIS A 52 -5.27 -11.42 34.35
CA HIS A 52 -5.16 -12.78 34.89
C HIS A 52 -4.99 -13.85 33.79
N SER A 53 -5.21 -13.48 32.52
CA SER A 53 -5.02 -14.38 31.39
C SER A 53 -4.66 -13.58 30.10
N SER A 54 -4.05 -14.25 29.14
CA SER A 54 -3.68 -13.62 27.86
C SER A 54 -4.92 -13.29 27.01
N THR A 55 -6.01 -14.02 27.14
CA THR A 55 -7.29 -13.67 26.49
C THR A 55 -7.92 -12.45 27.14
N PHE A 56 -7.82 -12.30 28.46
CA PHE A 56 -8.27 -11.09 29.16
C PHE A 56 -7.42 -9.88 28.76
N LEU A 57 -6.10 -10.03 28.68
CA LEU A 57 -5.20 -8.98 28.15
C LEU A 57 -5.64 -8.54 26.76
N PHE A 58 -5.91 -9.49 25.87
CA PHE A 58 -6.34 -9.17 24.50
C PHE A 58 -7.67 -8.41 24.48
N THR A 59 -8.66 -8.84 25.23
CA THR A 59 -9.96 -8.13 25.30
C THR A 59 -9.81 -6.73 25.88
N SER A 60 -8.98 -6.55 26.91
CA SER A 60 -8.66 -5.23 27.49
C SER A 60 -7.99 -4.30 26.48
N ILE A 61 -7.08 -4.82 25.64
CA ILE A 61 -6.51 -4.06 24.52
C ILE A 61 -7.61 -3.60 23.55
N MET A 62 -8.60 -4.45 23.26
CA MET A 62 -9.69 -4.10 22.33
C MET A 62 -10.61 -3.01 22.86
N GLU A 63 -10.66 -2.78 24.17
CA GLU A 63 -11.44 -1.69 24.79
C GLU A 63 -10.77 -0.32 24.66
N THR A 64 -9.49 -0.28 24.29
CA THR A 64 -8.76 0.98 24.06
C THR A 64 -9.46 1.82 22.98
N GLN A 65 -9.88 3.03 23.32
CA GLN A 65 -10.66 3.89 22.42
C GLN A 65 -9.81 4.45 21.27
N ASN A 66 -8.59 4.90 21.58
CA ASN A 66 -7.69 5.43 20.56
C ASN A 66 -7.27 4.31 19.60
N GLN A 67 -7.67 4.42 18.33
CA GLN A 67 -7.43 3.43 17.30
C GLN A 67 -5.94 3.19 17.04
N TRP A 68 -5.14 4.26 17.03
CA TRP A 68 -3.69 4.13 16.83
C TRP A 68 -3.06 3.35 17.98
N MET A 69 -3.33 3.75 19.22
CA MET A 69 -2.84 3.07 20.44
C MET A 69 -3.24 1.60 20.42
N ARG A 70 -4.51 1.30 20.18
CA ARG A 70 -5.01 -0.09 20.10
C ARG A 70 -4.26 -0.90 19.04
N THR A 71 -4.00 -0.33 17.88
CA THR A 71 -3.24 -1.01 16.81
C THR A 71 -1.80 -1.29 17.25
N GLN A 72 -1.14 -0.36 17.93
CA GLN A 72 0.22 -0.58 18.44
C GLN A 72 0.24 -1.62 19.56
N LEU A 73 -0.70 -1.58 20.49
CA LEU A 73 -0.86 -2.60 21.54
C LEU A 73 -1.06 -4.00 20.92
N CYS A 74 -1.82 -4.12 19.84
CA CYS A 74 -1.95 -5.39 19.10
C CYS A 74 -0.62 -5.85 18.48
N ARG A 75 0.23 -4.93 18.06
CA ARG A 75 1.57 -5.26 17.53
C ARG A 75 2.48 -5.78 18.64
N VAL A 76 2.45 -5.14 19.82
CA VAL A 76 3.18 -5.62 21.00
C VAL A 76 2.63 -6.97 21.44
N PHE A 77 1.31 -7.13 21.52
CA PHE A 77 0.64 -8.39 21.84
C PHE A 77 1.08 -9.50 20.87
N LYS A 78 1.12 -9.25 19.59
CA LYS A 78 1.63 -10.20 18.60
C LYS A 78 3.05 -10.66 18.95
N LYS A 79 3.93 -9.75 19.34
CA LYS A 79 5.33 -10.09 19.62
C LYS A 79 5.50 -10.93 20.89
N TYR A 80 4.76 -10.64 21.95
CA TYR A 80 4.90 -11.30 23.23
C TYR A 80 3.98 -12.50 23.42
N VAL A 81 2.78 -12.47 22.84
CA VAL A 81 1.70 -13.41 23.16
C VAL A 81 1.34 -14.34 22.02
N SER A 82 1.25 -13.82 20.79
CA SER A 82 0.71 -14.60 19.67
C SER A 82 1.40 -14.25 18.33
N PRO A 83 2.68 -14.65 18.16
CA PRO A 83 3.46 -14.32 16.96
C PRO A 83 2.86 -14.86 15.66
N GLN A 84 2.13 -15.96 15.72
CA GLN A 84 1.47 -16.60 14.59
C GLN A 84 0.20 -15.89 14.13
N THR A 85 -0.44 -15.06 14.98
CA THR A 85 -1.70 -14.38 14.60
C THR A 85 -1.40 -13.07 13.87
N PRO A 86 -1.93 -12.86 12.65
CA PRO A 86 -1.74 -11.61 11.91
C PRO A 86 -2.31 -10.40 12.66
N VAL A 87 -1.60 -9.27 12.66
CA VAL A 87 -2.08 -8.02 13.28
C VAL A 87 -3.40 -7.57 12.66
N GLU A 88 -3.60 -7.83 11.37
CA GLU A 88 -4.83 -7.52 10.66
C GLU A 88 -6.08 -8.19 11.28
N MET A 89 -5.92 -9.38 11.86
CA MET A 89 -6.97 -10.04 12.61
C MET A 89 -7.08 -9.47 14.04
N LEU A 90 -5.93 -9.25 14.69
CA LEU A 90 -5.88 -8.76 16.08
C LEU A 90 -6.48 -7.36 16.24
N LYS A 91 -6.30 -6.44 15.28
CA LYS A 91 -6.76 -5.04 15.39
C LYS A 91 -8.27 -4.83 15.19
N ARG A 92 -9.01 -5.86 14.73
CA ARG A 92 -10.44 -5.76 14.46
C ARG A 92 -11.24 -5.97 15.74
N LYS A 93 -11.76 -4.87 16.29
CA LYS A 93 -12.51 -4.90 17.57
C LYS A 93 -13.73 -5.85 17.52
N THR A 94 -14.43 -5.89 16.39
CA THR A 94 -15.60 -6.75 16.18
C THR A 94 -15.27 -8.25 16.18
N ASP A 95 -14.03 -8.61 15.89
CA ASP A 95 -13.60 -10.00 15.76
C ASP A 95 -12.91 -10.53 17.01
N ALA A 96 -12.82 -9.74 18.09
CA ALA A 96 -12.07 -10.08 19.30
C ALA A 96 -12.51 -11.42 19.92
N ALA A 97 -13.82 -11.64 20.07
CA ALA A 97 -14.35 -12.88 20.61
C ALA A 97 -14.00 -14.09 19.72
N LYS A 98 -14.08 -13.92 18.40
CA LYS A 98 -13.72 -14.96 17.43
C LYS A 98 -12.23 -15.28 17.48
N VAL A 99 -11.37 -14.27 17.60
CA VAL A 99 -9.91 -14.45 17.72
C VAL A 99 -9.59 -15.21 19.00
N CYS A 100 -10.20 -14.86 20.14
CA CYS A 100 -10.03 -15.59 21.41
C CYS A 100 -10.49 -17.04 21.28
N ALA A 101 -11.62 -17.31 20.67
CA ALA A 101 -12.14 -18.67 20.49
C ALA A 101 -11.23 -19.53 19.59
N GLN A 102 -10.69 -18.96 18.54
CA GLN A 102 -9.86 -19.69 17.55
C GLN A 102 -8.40 -19.85 17.98
N PHE A 103 -7.81 -18.81 18.60
CA PHE A 103 -6.37 -18.74 18.86
C PHE A 103 -6.01 -18.65 20.35
N GLY A 104 -6.98 -18.42 21.25
CA GLY A 104 -6.72 -18.17 22.65
C GLY A 104 -5.99 -19.31 23.37
N ALA A 105 -6.24 -20.56 22.96
CA ALA A 105 -5.54 -21.72 23.53
C ALA A 105 -4.03 -21.76 23.16
N ALA A 106 -3.65 -21.09 22.07
CA ALA A 106 -2.27 -20.99 21.61
C ALA A 106 -1.57 -19.70 22.11
N PHE A 107 -2.27 -18.85 22.84
CA PHE A 107 -1.65 -17.66 23.45
C PHE A 107 -0.66 -18.08 24.53
N ARG A 108 0.51 -17.43 24.54
CA ARG A 108 1.48 -17.62 25.63
C ARG A 108 0.84 -17.29 26.97
N ASN A 109 1.17 -18.07 27.99
CA ASN A 109 0.68 -17.84 29.36
C ASN A 109 1.02 -16.43 29.86
N VAL A 110 0.06 -15.74 30.48
CA VAL A 110 0.20 -14.35 30.91
C VAL A 110 1.34 -14.14 31.89
N VAL A 111 1.57 -15.10 32.82
CA VAL A 111 2.66 -15.01 33.78
C VAL A 111 4.02 -15.07 33.09
N GLU A 112 4.15 -15.93 32.07
CA GLU A 112 5.37 -16.00 31.29
C GLU A 112 5.57 -14.69 30.47
N VAL A 113 4.50 -14.13 29.93
CA VAL A 113 4.55 -12.84 29.22
C VAL A 113 5.03 -11.74 30.16
N GLN A 114 4.51 -11.66 31.39
CA GLN A 114 4.95 -10.70 32.42
C GLN A 114 6.45 -10.84 32.70
N GLN A 115 6.90 -12.06 33.00
CA GLN A 115 8.33 -12.31 33.26
C GLN A 115 9.22 -11.87 32.11
N LYS A 116 8.82 -12.17 30.84
CA LYS A 116 9.60 -11.77 29.67
C LYS A 116 9.57 -10.27 29.44
N PHE A 117 8.43 -9.62 29.68
CA PHE A 117 8.30 -8.17 29.53
C PHE A 117 9.14 -7.44 30.59
N ASP A 118 9.03 -7.83 31.84
CA ASP A 118 9.77 -7.24 32.99
C ASP A 118 11.30 -7.46 32.87
N SER A 119 11.74 -8.46 32.11
CA SER A 119 13.18 -8.71 31.87
C SER A 119 13.80 -7.75 30.85
N ARG A 120 13.00 -6.87 30.23
CA ARG A 120 13.47 -5.91 29.22
C ARG A 120 13.53 -4.49 29.81
N PRO A 121 14.43 -3.64 29.28
CA PRO A 121 14.45 -2.24 29.68
C PRO A 121 13.18 -1.51 29.21
N MET A 122 12.88 -0.40 29.88
CA MET A 122 11.76 0.47 29.51
C MET A 122 12.28 1.88 29.17
N PRO A 123 12.15 2.35 27.93
CA PRO A 123 11.63 1.62 26.76
C PRO A 123 12.60 0.53 26.25
N ASP A 124 12.04 -0.53 25.65
CA ASP A 124 12.83 -1.54 24.94
C ASP A 124 13.17 -1.02 23.54
N GLU A 125 14.40 -0.56 23.35
CA GLU A 125 14.88 0.00 22.07
C GLU A 125 14.71 -0.98 20.90
N ALA A 126 15.00 -2.27 21.11
CA ALA A 126 14.87 -3.28 20.07
C ALA A 126 13.40 -3.43 19.62
N LEU A 127 12.47 -3.43 20.56
CA LEU A 127 11.04 -3.50 20.26
C LEU A 127 10.57 -2.18 19.59
N CYS A 128 11.03 -1.03 20.08
CA CYS A 128 10.73 0.27 19.48
C CYS A 128 11.20 0.34 18.02
N ALA A 129 12.41 -0.14 17.72
CA ALA A 129 12.91 -0.22 16.35
C ALA A 129 12.05 -1.14 15.46
N VAL A 130 11.66 -2.32 15.97
CA VAL A 130 10.76 -3.24 15.25
C VAL A 130 9.38 -2.63 15.01
N LEU A 131 8.84 -1.85 15.96
CA LEU A 131 7.57 -1.16 15.79
C LEU A 131 7.68 0.01 14.80
N TRP A 132 8.83 0.67 14.77
CA TRP A 132 9.13 1.77 13.84
C TRP A 132 9.05 1.34 12.38
N GLU A 133 9.51 0.15 12.06
CA GLU A 133 9.37 -0.46 10.72
C GLU A 133 7.92 -0.44 10.18
N TYR A 134 6.93 -0.46 11.09
CA TYR A 134 5.51 -0.44 10.72
C TYR A 134 4.92 0.97 10.62
N LYS A 135 5.63 2.01 11.08
CA LYS A 135 5.12 3.38 11.19
C LYS A 135 4.69 3.93 9.82
N ASP A 136 5.55 3.77 8.84
CA ASP A 136 5.44 4.44 7.56
C ASP A 136 5.29 3.48 6.35
N ARG A 137 4.80 2.26 6.59
CA ARG A 137 4.64 1.27 5.48
C ARG A 137 3.84 1.77 4.28
N GLY A 138 2.83 2.60 4.52
CA GLY A 138 2.03 3.22 3.47
C GLY A 138 2.59 4.53 2.91
N LYS A 139 3.54 5.17 3.61
CA LYS A 139 3.99 6.52 3.29
C LYS A 139 4.63 6.61 1.90
N LYS A 140 5.48 5.66 1.55
CA LYS A 140 6.13 5.63 0.23
C LYS A 140 5.11 5.56 -0.93
N GLY A 141 4.03 4.80 -0.74
CA GLY A 141 2.93 4.74 -1.70
C GLY A 141 2.14 6.04 -1.76
N TYR A 142 1.88 6.67 -0.62
CA TYR A 142 1.18 7.97 -0.57
C TYR A 142 2.03 9.09 -1.16
N ASP A 143 3.34 9.13 -0.88
CA ASP A 143 4.26 10.10 -1.47
C ASP A 143 4.32 9.93 -3.01
N LEU A 144 4.27 8.70 -3.52
CA LEU A 144 4.17 8.43 -4.95
C LEU A 144 2.89 9.02 -5.55
N THR A 145 1.75 8.75 -4.92
CA THR A 145 0.43 9.17 -5.41
C THR A 145 0.29 10.70 -5.35
N GLU A 146 0.73 11.35 -4.28
CA GLU A 146 0.74 12.81 -4.13
C GLU A 146 1.56 13.47 -5.24
N ARG A 147 2.81 13.02 -5.45
CA ARG A 147 3.68 13.51 -6.53
C ARG A 147 3.09 13.27 -7.91
N LEU A 148 2.47 12.12 -8.14
CA LEU A 148 1.79 11.82 -9.39
C LEU A 148 0.66 12.82 -9.66
N PHE A 149 -0.17 13.10 -8.65
CA PHE A 149 -1.29 14.03 -8.81
C PHE A 149 -0.80 15.46 -9.07
N ASP A 150 0.26 15.89 -8.39
CA ASP A 150 0.88 17.20 -8.64
C ASP A 150 1.43 17.30 -10.06
N LEU A 151 2.12 16.26 -10.54
CA LEU A 151 2.60 16.21 -11.92
C LEU A 151 1.45 16.26 -12.94
N LEU A 152 0.41 15.45 -12.75
CA LEU A 152 -0.74 15.43 -13.66
C LEU A 152 -1.49 16.76 -13.67
N ARG A 153 -1.68 17.39 -12.51
CA ARG A 153 -2.36 18.69 -12.39
C ARG A 153 -1.53 19.82 -13.02
N SER A 154 -0.21 19.82 -12.79
CA SER A 154 0.68 20.83 -13.38
C SER A 154 0.74 20.75 -14.91
N GLN A 155 0.76 19.53 -15.45
CA GLN A 155 0.81 19.31 -16.89
C GLN A 155 -0.54 19.50 -17.61
N HIS A 156 -1.63 19.21 -16.90
CA HIS A 156 -2.96 19.10 -17.47
C HIS A 156 -4.00 19.89 -16.66
N ALA A 157 -3.83 21.21 -16.56
CA ALA A 157 -4.66 22.09 -15.74
C ALA A 157 -6.19 22.02 -16.01
N ARG A 158 -6.60 21.47 -17.14
CA ARG A 158 -8.02 21.28 -17.51
C ARG A 158 -8.56 19.90 -17.18
N LEU A 159 -7.72 18.98 -16.71
CA LEU A 159 -8.12 17.63 -16.33
C LEU A 159 -8.37 17.57 -14.84
N VAL A 160 -9.33 16.74 -14.46
CA VAL A 160 -9.62 16.44 -13.05
C VAL A 160 -9.06 15.06 -12.75
N VAL A 161 -8.17 14.99 -11.77
CA VAL A 161 -7.66 13.74 -11.23
C VAL A 161 -8.37 13.46 -9.90
N THR A 162 -9.08 12.35 -9.83
CA THR A 162 -9.84 11.91 -8.65
C THR A 162 -9.21 10.66 -8.08
N GLY A 163 -9.00 10.64 -6.77
CA GLY A 163 -8.43 9.49 -6.03
C GLY A 163 -7.92 9.94 -4.67
N PRO A 164 -7.57 9.01 -3.77
CA PRO A 164 -6.97 9.35 -2.49
C PRO A 164 -5.52 9.83 -2.70
N GLU A 165 -5.22 11.06 -2.34
CA GLU A 165 -3.84 11.60 -2.37
C GLU A 165 -2.99 10.98 -1.26
N ARG A 166 -3.63 10.65 -0.14
CA ARG A 166 -3.04 9.99 1.03
C ARG A 166 -3.97 8.88 1.51
N ALA A 167 -3.92 8.51 2.78
CA ALA A 167 -4.83 7.53 3.35
C ALA A 167 -6.29 7.93 3.12
N GLY A 168 -7.03 7.16 2.35
CA GLY A 168 -8.42 7.41 1.99
C GLY A 168 -9.09 6.15 1.46
N LYS A 169 -10.33 6.29 1.00
CA LYS A 169 -11.03 5.21 0.31
C LYS A 169 -10.63 5.22 -1.15
N ASP A 170 -10.27 4.05 -1.66
CA ASP A 170 -10.04 3.84 -3.08
C ASP A 170 -11.26 4.22 -3.91
N VAL A 171 -11.04 4.59 -5.17
CA VAL A 171 -12.12 4.79 -6.12
C VAL A 171 -12.63 3.42 -6.56
N LEU A 172 -13.92 3.16 -6.40
CA LEU A 172 -14.53 1.91 -6.85
C LEU A 172 -15.02 2.03 -8.28
N LEU A 173 -14.75 1.04 -9.13
CA LEU A 173 -15.16 1.08 -10.55
C LEU A 173 -16.66 1.17 -10.75
N GLY A 174 -17.48 0.66 -9.82
CA GLY A 174 -18.94 0.86 -9.83
C GLY A 174 -19.39 2.31 -9.63
N ALA A 175 -18.54 3.17 -9.03
CA ALA A 175 -18.78 4.61 -8.95
C ALA A 175 -18.33 5.38 -10.21
N VAL A 176 -17.47 4.76 -11.02
CA VAL A 176 -16.92 5.33 -12.26
C VAL A 176 -17.74 4.94 -13.48
N PHE A 177 -18.12 3.67 -13.55
CA PHE A 177 -18.87 3.08 -14.65
C PHE A 177 -20.22 2.60 -14.18
N LYS A 178 -21.27 2.92 -14.94
CA LYS A 178 -22.60 2.41 -14.70
C LYS A 178 -22.64 0.90 -15.00
N ASP A 179 -23.26 0.12 -14.11
CA ASP A 179 -23.44 -1.33 -14.29
C ASP A 179 -22.14 -2.12 -14.54
N TYR A 180 -21.02 -1.65 -13.93
CA TYR A 180 -19.75 -2.34 -14.04
C TYR A 180 -19.82 -3.74 -13.39
N PRO A 181 -19.34 -4.82 -14.05
CA PRO A 181 -19.53 -6.19 -13.58
C PRO A 181 -18.93 -6.49 -12.20
N LYS A 182 -17.86 -5.76 -11.83
CA LYS A 182 -17.18 -5.87 -10.52
C LYS A 182 -17.21 -4.50 -9.83
N PRO A 183 -18.36 -4.03 -9.32
CA PRO A 183 -18.51 -2.66 -8.84
C PRO A 183 -17.56 -2.29 -7.68
N ASP A 184 -17.18 -3.27 -6.87
CA ASP A 184 -16.28 -3.09 -5.73
C ASP A 184 -14.78 -3.18 -6.11
N ARG A 185 -14.45 -3.26 -7.40
CA ARG A 185 -13.05 -3.26 -7.86
C ARG A 185 -12.40 -1.92 -7.55
N PRO A 186 -11.37 -1.86 -6.68
CA PRO A 186 -10.70 -0.62 -6.34
C PRO A 186 -9.69 -0.23 -7.42
N VAL A 187 -9.54 1.09 -7.62
CA VAL A 187 -8.47 1.72 -8.39
C VAL A 187 -7.95 2.94 -7.64
N ASP A 188 -6.72 3.34 -7.90
CA ASP A 188 -6.09 4.41 -7.13
C ASP A 188 -6.48 5.79 -7.64
N PHE A 189 -6.72 5.95 -8.95
CA PHE A 189 -7.15 7.24 -9.51
C PHE A 189 -7.90 7.11 -10.84
N VAL A 190 -8.65 8.17 -11.14
CA VAL A 190 -9.34 8.34 -12.43
C VAL A 190 -9.07 9.74 -12.95
N ILE A 191 -8.82 9.87 -14.26
CA ILE A 191 -8.61 11.14 -14.96
C ILE A 191 -9.82 11.46 -15.81
N TYR A 192 -10.38 12.66 -15.61
CA TYR A 192 -11.53 13.17 -16.35
C TYR A 192 -11.21 14.42 -17.16
N ASN A 193 -11.89 14.57 -18.29
CA ASN A 193 -12.04 15.83 -18.99
C ASN A 193 -13.53 16.24 -18.97
N GLY A 194 -13.89 17.14 -18.06
CA GLY A 194 -15.27 17.41 -17.74
C GLY A 194 -15.96 16.16 -17.17
N LYS A 195 -16.94 15.61 -17.89
CA LYS A 195 -17.64 14.38 -17.52
C LYS A 195 -17.06 13.12 -18.20
N THR A 196 -16.14 13.29 -19.13
CA THR A 196 -15.58 12.17 -19.91
C THR A 196 -14.43 11.53 -19.14
N ILE A 197 -14.49 10.22 -18.93
CA ILE A 197 -13.40 9.42 -18.36
C ILE A 197 -12.33 9.29 -19.44
N LEU A 198 -11.11 9.73 -19.17
CA LEU A 198 -9.97 9.57 -20.06
C LEU A 198 -9.09 8.39 -19.70
N ALA A 199 -8.81 8.22 -18.39
CA ALA A 199 -7.96 7.15 -17.93
C ALA A 199 -8.33 6.69 -16.52
N ILE A 200 -8.03 5.43 -16.26
CA ILE A 200 -8.09 4.81 -14.95
C ILE A 200 -6.68 4.35 -14.58
N GLY A 201 -6.27 4.54 -13.34
CA GLY A 201 -4.90 4.20 -12.97
C GLY A 201 -4.75 3.53 -11.62
N LEU A 202 -3.66 2.78 -11.53
CA LEU A 202 -3.13 2.21 -10.30
C LEU A 202 -1.71 2.72 -10.08
N ALA A 203 -1.37 3.02 -8.82
CA ALA A 203 -0.08 3.59 -8.43
C ALA A 203 0.55 2.74 -7.34
N ARG A 204 1.82 2.38 -7.53
CA ARG A 204 2.54 1.54 -6.59
C ARG A 204 4.00 1.93 -6.48
N TYR A 205 4.50 1.94 -5.25
CA TYR A 205 5.93 2.04 -4.96
C TYR A 205 6.47 0.67 -4.54
N ASP A 206 7.39 0.13 -5.34
CA ASP A 206 8.06 -1.15 -5.08
C ASP A 206 9.45 -0.86 -4.47
N SER A 207 9.59 -1.04 -3.14
CA SER A 207 10.82 -0.67 -2.42
C SER A 207 11.85 -1.79 -2.38
N ASP A 208 11.41 -3.06 -2.24
CA ASP A 208 12.28 -4.14 -1.82
C ASP A 208 11.78 -5.56 -2.16
N ARG A 209 10.82 -5.71 -3.05
CA ARG A 209 10.21 -7.01 -3.29
C ARG A 209 10.43 -7.52 -4.70
N GLY A 210 11.08 -8.69 -4.77
CA GLY A 210 11.10 -9.61 -5.89
C GLY A 210 10.45 -10.96 -5.49
N GLY A 211 10.15 -11.80 -6.47
CA GLY A 211 9.70 -13.18 -6.28
C GLY A 211 8.20 -13.43 -6.49
N ALA A 212 7.68 -14.58 -6.03
CA ALA A 212 6.33 -15.09 -6.34
C ALA A 212 5.15 -14.09 -6.16
N GLN A 213 5.33 -13.05 -5.34
CA GLN A 213 4.34 -11.98 -5.22
C GLN A 213 4.30 -11.03 -6.43
N GLU A 214 5.29 -11.08 -7.31
CA GLU A 214 5.35 -10.28 -8.55
C GLU A 214 4.51 -10.92 -9.64
N ASP A 215 4.59 -12.23 -9.79
CA ASP A 215 3.82 -12.99 -10.77
C ASP A 215 2.31 -12.81 -10.55
N ASP A 216 1.88 -12.82 -9.27
CA ASP A 216 0.49 -12.56 -8.89
C ASP A 216 0.02 -11.16 -9.28
N ARG A 217 0.91 -10.17 -9.25
CA ARG A 217 0.56 -8.75 -9.50
C ARG A 217 0.49 -8.40 -10.96
N THR A 218 1.46 -8.87 -11.74
CA THR A 218 1.43 -8.68 -13.19
C THR A 218 0.25 -9.43 -13.80
N GLY A 219 -0.12 -10.57 -13.23
CA GLY A 219 -1.37 -11.27 -13.50
C GLY A 219 -2.60 -10.42 -13.22
N GLN A 220 -2.67 -9.79 -12.04
CA GLN A 220 -3.76 -8.88 -11.67
C GLN A 220 -3.84 -7.65 -12.59
N TYR A 221 -2.72 -7.04 -12.96
CA TYR A 221 -2.73 -5.89 -13.87
C TYR A 221 -3.23 -6.26 -15.27
N ARG A 222 -2.87 -7.44 -15.77
CA ARG A 222 -3.43 -7.94 -17.04
C ARG A 222 -4.94 -8.14 -16.94
N GLU A 223 -5.41 -8.78 -15.88
CA GLU A 223 -6.84 -8.96 -15.63
C GLU A 223 -7.57 -7.61 -15.57
N VAL A 224 -7.06 -6.66 -14.81
CA VAL A 224 -7.66 -5.32 -14.66
C VAL A 224 -7.69 -4.58 -15.99
N SER A 225 -6.59 -4.64 -16.78
CA SER A 225 -6.56 -4.02 -18.13
C SER A 225 -7.61 -4.62 -19.04
N GLN A 226 -7.69 -5.94 -19.08
CA GLN A 226 -8.67 -6.65 -19.90
C GLN A 226 -10.11 -6.31 -19.50
N GLU A 227 -10.40 -6.25 -18.20
CA GLU A 227 -11.72 -5.91 -17.67
C GLU A 227 -12.12 -4.48 -18.03
N ILE A 228 -11.24 -3.50 -17.75
CA ILE A 228 -11.54 -2.08 -17.98
C ILE A 228 -11.69 -1.79 -19.48
N ILE A 229 -10.74 -2.28 -20.29
CA ILE A 229 -10.73 -2.04 -21.74
C ILE A 229 -11.92 -2.76 -22.40
N GLY A 230 -12.16 -4.02 -22.04
CA GLY A 230 -13.29 -4.79 -22.58
C GLY A 230 -14.64 -4.15 -22.23
N TYR A 231 -14.80 -3.68 -20.98
CA TYR A 231 -15.99 -2.93 -20.59
C TYR A 231 -16.12 -1.62 -21.38
N ALA A 232 -15.06 -0.83 -21.47
CA ALA A 232 -15.07 0.45 -22.18
C ALA A 232 -15.41 0.28 -23.66
N ASP A 233 -14.83 -0.72 -24.32
CA ASP A 233 -15.09 -1.01 -25.73
C ASP A 233 -16.55 -1.44 -25.98
N SER A 234 -17.10 -2.31 -25.11
CA SER A 234 -18.49 -2.75 -25.22
C SER A 234 -19.53 -1.66 -24.94
N HIS A 235 -19.11 -0.54 -24.30
CA HIS A 235 -19.97 0.59 -23.96
C HIS A 235 -19.66 1.86 -24.79
N GLY A 236 -18.98 1.72 -25.92
CA GLY A 236 -18.70 2.83 -26.84
C GLY A 236 -17.71 3.85 -26.30
N MET A 237 -16.80 3.44 -25.41
CA MET A 237 -15.75 4.27 -24.82
C MET A 237 -14.33 3.79 -25.20
N PRO A 238 -14.02 3.57 -26.49
CA PRO A 238 -12.72 3.03 -26.91
C PRO A 238 -11.53 3.97 -26.63
N HIS A 239 -11.80 5.20 -26.22
CA HIS A 239 -10.79 6.18 -25.82
C HIS A 239 -10.28 6.00 -24.41
N VAL A 240 -10.95 5.24 -23.53
CA VAL A 240 -10.54 5.05 -22.13
C VAL A 240 -9.20 4.34 -22.07
N LYS A 241 -8.26 4.90 -21.31
CA LYS A 241 -6.90 4.40 -21.12
C LYS A 241 -6.74 3.75 -19.74
N VAL A 242 -5.69 2.93 -19.62
CA VAL A 242 -5.25 2.40 -18.31
C VAL A 242 -3.80 2.84 -18.07
N ILE A 243 -3.52 3.33 -16.87
CA ILE A 243 -2.20 3.80 -16.46
C ILE A 243 -1.73 3.02 -15.24
N TYR A 244 -0.57 2.39 -15.34
CA TYR A 244 0.12 1.80 -14.22
C TYR A 244 1.31 2.66 -13.85
N VAL A 245 1.28 3.28 -12.68
CA VAL A 245 2.39 4.04 -12.14
C VAL A 245 3.13 3.14 -11.16
N ASN A 246 4.21 2.53 -11.61
CA ASN A 246 5.06 1.71 -10.79
C ASN A 246 6.43 2.36 -10.67
N ASP A 247 6.91 2.56 -9.46
CA ASP A 247 8.17 3.23 -9.21
C ASP A 247 8.93 2.57 -8.04
N GLY A 248 10.19 2.88 -7.92
CA GLY A 248 11.04 2.38 -6.85
C GLY A 248 12.07 1.35 -7.30
N PRO A 249 13.06 1.05 -6.44
CA PRO A 249 14.18 0.17 -6.75
C PRO A 249 13.77 -1.29 -7.00
N GLY A 250 12.60 -1.70 -6.50
CA GLY A 250 12.05 -3.03 -6.75
C GLY A 250 11.87 -3.34 -8.23
N LEU A 251 11.62 -2.32 -9.08
CA LEU A 251 11.53 -2.49 -10.53
C LEU A 251 12.81 -3.00 -11.19
N LEU A 252 13.96 -2.86 -10.53
CA LEU A 252 15.24 -3.34 -11.02
C LEU A 252 15.50 -4.82 -10.69
N LEU A 253 14.61 -5.44 -9.91
CA LEU A 253 14.78 -6.81 -9.46
C LEU A 253 14.14 -7.81 -10.44
N GLY A 254 14.82 -8.92 -10.67
CA GLY A 254 14.29 -10.05 -11.43
C GLY A 254 13.76 -9.68 -12.81
N SER A 255 12.55 -10.13 -13.14
CA SER A 255 11.86 -9.90 -14.40
C SER A 255 10.93 -8.67 -14.40
N MET A 256 10.77 -7.96 -13.27
CA MET A 256 9.73 -6.94 -13.05
C MET A 256 9.60 -5.93 -14.19
N TRP A 257 10.72 -5.37 -14.65
CA TRP A 257 10.69 -4.41 -15.74
C TRP A 257 10.11 -5.01 -17.03
N ASN A 258 10.49 -6.24 -17.36
CA ASN A 258 10.01 -6.93 -18.55
C ASN A 258 8.53 -7.28 -18.43
N ASP A 259 8.09 -7.70 -17.24
CA ASP A 259 6.71 -8.10 -17.00
C ASP A 259 5.77 -6.90 -17.13
N TYR A 260 6.19 -5.75 -16.65
CA TYR A 260 5.46 -4.49 -16.85
C TYR A 260 5.51 -4.00 -18.30
N ALA A 261 6.64 -4.17 -18.99
CA ALA A 261 6.75 -3.87 -20.41
C ALA A 261 5.79 -4.74 -21.25
N TYR A 262 5.69 -6.03 -20.89
CA TYR A 262 4.77 -6.95 -21.55
C TYR A 262 3.30 -6.56 -21.37
N ILE A 263 2.91 -6.02 -20.19
CA ILE A 263 1.54 -5.52 -19.97
C ILE A 263 1.23 -4.37 -20.93
N GLU A 264 2.13 -3.41 -21.06
CA GLU A 264 1.94 -2.30 -22.00
C GLU A 264 1.84 -2.78 -23.46
N ASP A 265 2.66 -3.76 -23.83
CA ASP A 265 2.72 -4.29 -25.20
C ASP A 265 1.46 -5.06 -25.61
N GLN A 266 0.69 -5.59 -24.65
CA GLN A 266 -0.58 -6.27 -24.95
C GLN A 266 -1.69 -5.32 -25.42
N TRP A 267 -1.67 -4.05 -25.00
CA TRP A 267 -2.69 -3.06 -25.35
C TRP A 267 -2.04 -1.77 -25.88
N PRO A 268 -1.44 -1.82 -27.08
CA PRO A 268 -0.76 -0.64 -27.66
C PRO A 268 -1.68 0.57 -27.75
N GLY A 269 -1.22 1.71 -27.23
CA GLY A 269 -1.99 2.95 -27.25
C GLY A 269 -3.12 3.04 -26.20
N ARG A 270 -3.47 1.94 -25.53
CA ARG A 270 -4.53 1.89 -24.51
C ARG A 270 -3.97 1.79 -23.07
N VAL A 271 -2.87 1.08 -22.90
CA VAL A 271 -2.20 0.90 -21.61
C VAL A 271 -0.84 1.58 -21.65
N LYS A 272 -0.48 2.25 -20.57
CA LYS A 272 0.89 2.71 -20.32
C LYS A 272 1.33 2.33 -18.91
N VAL A 273 2.56 1.84 -18.84
CA VAL A 273 3.30 1.69 -17.60
C VAL A 273 4.31 2.83 -17.51
N VAL A 274 4.38 3.50 -16.38
CA VAL A 274 5.28 4.64 -16.18
C VAL A 274 5.85 4.64 -14.78
N THR A 275 7.07 5.17 -14.61
CA THR A 275 7.55 5.68 -13.33
C THR A 275 7.17 7.16 -13.21
N LEU A 276 7.33 7.78 -12.05
CA LEU A 276 7.08 9.23 -11.89
C LEU A 276 7.89 10.08 -12.88
N ARG A 277 9.14 9.70 -13.12
CA ARG A 277 10.01 10.43 -14.05
C ARG A 277 9.58 10.36 -15.50
N MET A 278 8.83 9.32 -15.86
CA MET A 278 8.31 9.14 -17.22
C MET A 278 6.97 9.84 -17.46
N VAL A 279 6.24 10.20 -16.39
CA VAL A 279 4.91 10.81 -16.51
C VAL A 279 4.92 12.03 -17.43
N PRO A 280 5.88 12.98 -17.33
CA PRO A 280 5.89 14.17 -18.18
C PRO A 280 5.92 13.86 -19.67
N ASP A 281 6.70 12.87 -20.06
CA ASP A 281 6.94 12.56 -21.48
C ASP A 281 5.91 11.59 -22.05
N ARG A 282 5.33 10.72 -21.20
CA ARG A 282 4.52 9.61 -21.67
C ARG A 282 3.02 9.80 -21.44
N ILE A 283 2.61 10.46 -20.35
CA ILE A 283 1.19 10.74 -20.09
C ILE A 283 0.83 12.11 -20.68
N THR A 284 0.89 12.21 -21.99
CA THR A 284 0.65 13.47 -22.71
C THR A 284 -0.83 13.73 -22.95
N ALA A 285 -1.23 15.00 -23.10
CA ALA A 285 -2.59 15.38 -23.46
C ALA A 285 -3.03 14.75 -24.79
N LYS A 286 -2.10 14.58 -25.74
CA LYS A 286 -2.36 13.91 -27.02
C LYS A 286 -2.74 12.45 -26.80
N TRP A 287 -1.97 11.70 -26.01
CA TRP A 287 -2.26 10.29 -25.72
C TRP A 287 -3.55 10.10 -24.94
N LEU A 288 -3.81 10.96 -23.95
CA LEU A 288 -5.05 10.89 -23.16
C LEU A 288 -6.32 11.13 -24.00
N ARG A 289 -6.20 11.81 -25.13
CA ARG A 289 -7.35 12.17 -25.99
C ARG A 289 -7.41 11.39 -27.32
N SER A 290 -6.41 10.52 -27.57
CA SER A 290 -6.35 9.72 -28.81
C SER A 290 -7.35 8.58 -28.87
#